data_2f5f633ba2020df9e7c5cc24a4b34d57
#
_entry.id   2f5f633ba2020df9e7c5cc24a4b34d57
#
_cell.length_a   1.000
_cell.length_b   1.000
_cell.length_c   1.000
_cell.angle_alpha   90.00
_cell.angle_beta   90.00
_cell.angle_gamma   90.00
#
_symmetry.space_group_name_H-M   'P 1'
#
loop_
_entity.id
_entity.type
_entity.pdbx_description
1 polymer ?
#
loop_
_entity_poly.entity_id
_entity_poly.type
_entity_poly.pdbx_seq_one_letter_code
_entity_poly.pdbx_strand_id
1 'polypeptide(L)'
;MAWPNKRNSELRERANKVIPGGMYGHQSTALLPDVYPQFFSRAHGTRLWDPDGNEYIDYMCAYGPNLLGYGHETVEAAAAAQQRLGDTLTGPPEIMVTLAEKFVSLVSHADWAMFCKNGTDATSMAMVTARAYLDRKKILVASKTYHGSAPWCTPRTAGIVAEDRAQIIYYEYNNPESLESAFRSAGDDVAGVFASAFRHEVFEDQWMPDPEFANLARKLCDNSGALLIVDDVRAGFRVARDCTWSKVGVKPDLSAWGKVIANGYPISALLGSERFREAARRVFVTGSFWFSAVPMAAAIATLDQIEKSGYLEQMEKTGRLLRDGLHQQAAAYGYSLRQTGPAQMPQIFFEDDPDYRLKYCWCEEALVRGVYLHPYHNMFICAALTEEDVRLTLEATGEAFAALKKRQPTLEPVEKVNMLLAQRK
;
A
#
# COMPACT_ATOMS: atom_id res chain seq x y z
N MET A 1 -19.22 28.45 -8.38
CA MET A 1 -19.09 27.96 -9.76
C MET A 1 -19.10 26.44 -9.70
N ALA A 2 -19.65 25.74 -10.70
CA ALA A 2 -19.55 24.29 -10.74
C ALA A 2 -18.08 23.88 -10.90
N TRP A 3 -17.66 22.84 -10.19
CA TRP A 3 -16.31 22.27 -10.28
C TRP A 3 -16.03 21.78 -11.71
N PRO A 4 -14.96 22.23 -12.39
CA PRO A 4 -14.65 21.81 -13.75
C PRO A 4 -14.47 20.28 -13.83
N ASN A 5 -15.24 19.61 -14.71
CA ASN A 5 -15.22 18.15 -14.84
C ASN A 5 -15.59 17.68 -16.28
N LYS A 6 -15.53 18.57 -17.26
CA LYS A 6 -15.94 18.28 -18.63
C LYS A 6 -15.02 17.26 -19.30
N ARG A 7 -13.72 17.50 -19.24
CA ARG A 7 -12.72 16.66 -19.90
C ARG A 7 -12.64 15.26 -19.28
N ASN A 8 -12.71 15.18 -17.94
CA ASN A 8 -12.77 13.92 -17.25
C ASN A 8 -14.02 13.11 -17.65
N SER A 9 -15.19 13.75 -17.78
CA SER A 9 -16.43 13.11 -18.23
C SER A 9 -16.32 12.56 -19.66
N GLU A 10 -15.77 13.35 -20.60
CA GLU A 10 -15.51 12.91 -21.97
C GLU A 10 -14.56 11.68 -22.00
N LEU A 11 -13.51 11.68 -21.16
CA LEU A 11 -12.59 10.56 -21.04
C LEU A 11 -13.26 9.31 -20.47
N ARG A 12 -14.14 9.45 -19.48
CA ARG A 12 -14.92 8.33 -18.94
C ARG A 12 -15.82 7.69 -20.01
N GLU A 13 -16.53 8.49 -20.81
CA GLU A 13 -17.36 7.98 -21.92
C GLU A 13 -16.52 7.20 -22.95
N ARG A 14 -15.36 7.73 -23.31
CA ARG A 14 -14.43 7.07 -24.23
C ARG A 14 -13.86 5.79 -23.63
N ALA A 15 -13.43 5.82 -22.35
CA ALA A 15 -12.88 4.67 -21.66
C ALA A 15 -13.89 3.51 -21.57
N ASN A 16 -15.17 3.80 -21.28
CA ASN A 16 -16.21 2.79 -21.22
C ASN A 16 -16.41 2.01 -22.54
N LYS A 17 -15.99 2.58 -23.68
CA LYS A 17 -16.09 1.91 -24.99
C LYS A 17 -14.94 0.91 -25.24
N VAL A 18 -13.79 1.08 -24.57
CA VAL A 18 -12.56 0.34 -24.90
C VAL A 18 -11.88 -0.31 -23.68
N ILE A 19 -12.29 0.05 -22.49
CA ILE A 19 -11.78 -0.50 -21.22
C ILE A 19 -12.96 -1.10 -20.45
N PRO A 20 -12.93 -2.37 -20.05
CA PRO A 20 -14.00 -2.98 -19.27
C PRO A 20 -14.33 -2.17 -18.01
N GLY A 21 -15.58 -1.66 -17.91
CA GLY A 21 -16.02 -0.80 -16.83
C GLY A 21 -15.42 0.63 -16.82
N GLY A 22 -14.77 1.04 -17.91
CA GLY A 22 -14.08 2.33 -18.04
C GLY A 22 -12.77 2.42 -17.26
N MET A 23 -12.65 1.71 -16.15
CA MET A 23 -11.46 1.48 -15.33
C MET A 23 -11.72 0.30 -14.40
N TYR A 24 -10.70 -0.50 -14.15
CA TYR A 24 -10.78 -1.69 -13.29
C TYR A 24 -9.81 -1.60 -12.11
N GLY A 25 -9.96 -2.52 -11.14
CA GLY A 25 -9.10 -2.60 -9.96
C GLY A 25 -9.33 -1.45 -8.96
N HIS A 26 -8.34 -1.21 -8.12
CA HIS A 26 -8.42 -0.25 -7.01
C HIS A 26 -8.37 1.23 -7.46
N GLN A 27 -7.98 1.51 -8.70
CA GLN A 27 -7.95 2.85 -9.28
C GLN A 27 -9.30 3.26 -9.89
N SER A 28 -10.29 2.39 -9.92
CA SER A 28 -11.65 2.73 -10.37
C SER A 28 -12.35 3.64 -9.35
N THR A 29 -12.91 4.75 -9.82
CA THR A 29 -13.68 5.68 -8.99
C THR A 29 -15.15 5.28 -8.82
N ALA A 30 -15.54 4.06 -9.21
CA ALA A 30 -16.91 3.59 -9.14
C ALA A 30 -17.55 3.70 -7.74
N LEU A 31 -16.74 3.59 -6.69
CA LEU A 31 -17.17 3.73 -5.29
C LEU A 31 -16.94 5.13 -4.72
N LEU A 32 -16.36 6.06 -5.45
CA LEU A 32 -16.10 7.43 -5.00
C LEU A 32 -17.27 8.36 -5.35
N PRO A 33 -17.38 9.54 -4.72
CA PRO A 33 -18.28 10.61 -5.15
C PRO A 33 -18.03 10.98 -6.62
N ASP A 34 -19.08 11.40 -7.32
CA ASP A 34 -19.02 11.64 -8.78
C ASP A 34 -18.05 12.75 -9.19
N VAL A 35 -17.75 13.68 -8.29
CA VAL A 35 -16.78 14.77 -8.53
C VAL A 35 -15.32 14.29 -8.57
N TYR A 36 -15.03 13.07 -8.06
CA TYR A 36 -13.66 12.55 -8.09
C TYR A 36 -13.21 12.29 -9.51
N PRO A 37 -12.05 12.81 -9.95
CA PRO A 37 -11.53 12.54 -11.28
C PRO A 37 -11.11 11.06 -11.39
N GLN A 38 -11.45 10.42 -12.54
CA GLN A 38 -10.93 9.09 -12.89
C GLN A 38 -9.55 9.18 -13.51
N PHE A 39 -9.24 10.30 -14.17
CA PHE A 39 -8.01 10.48 -14.93
C PHE A 39 -7.20 11.66 -14.39
N PHE A 40 -5.89 11.58 -14.54
CA PHE A 40 -4.95 12.63 -14.15
C PHE A 40 -4.02 12.96 -15.32
N SER A 41 -3.55 14.20 -15.40
CA SER A 41 -2.75 14.69 -16.51
C SER A 41 -1.28 14.88 -16.14
N ARG A 42 -0.98 15.26 -14.91
CA ARG A 42 0.38 15.48 -14.41
C ARG A 42 0.43 15.41 -12.88
N ALA A 43 1.65 15.27 -12.36
CA ALA A 43 1.93 15.35 -10.92
C ALA A 43 3.34 15.91 -10.70
N HIS A 44 3.55 16.62 -9.57
CA HIS A 44 4.85 17.12 -9.14
C HIS A 44 4.86 17.40 -7.63
N GLY A 45 5.90 16.97 -6.92
CA GLY A 45 6.00 17.14 -5.47
C GLY A 45 4.81 16.49 -4.75
N THR A 46 3.97 17.31 -4.13
CA THR A 46 2.72 16.88 -3.46
C THR A 46 1.48 17.17 -4.30
N ARG A 47 1.64 17.70 -5.51
CA ARG A 47 0.53 18.16 -6.35
C ARG A 47 0.19 17.17 -7.44
N LEU A 48 -1.12 17.04 -7.67
CA LEU A 48 -1.72 16.21 -8.70
C LEU A 48 -2.73 17.06 -9.49
N TRP A 49 -2.75 16.95 -10.82
CA TRP A 49 -3.69 17.68 -11.68
C TRP A 49 -4.53 16.71 -12.50
N ASP A 50 -5.83 16.97 -12.54
CA ASP A 50 -6.73 16.26 -13.43
C ASP A 50 -6.73 16.83 -14.88
N PRO A 51 -7.44 16.22 -15.82
CA PRO A 51 -7.50 16.69 -17.21
C PRO A 51 -8.24 18.02 -17.40
N ASP A 52 -9.04 18.45 -16.43
CA ASP A 52 -9.75 19.72 -16.43
C ASP A 52 -8.91 20.85 -15.85
N GLY A 53 -7.70 20.54 -15.34
CA GLY A 53 -6.74 21.49 -14.79
C GLY A 53 -6.91 21.77 -13.30
N ASN A 54 -7.79 21.06 -12.62
CA ASN A 54 -7.93 21.16 -11.18
C ASN A 54 -6.67 20.61 -10.48
N GLU A 55 -6.16 21.36 -9.50
CA GLU A 55 -4.98 21.01 -8.71
C GLU A 55 -5.38 20.51 -7.34
N TYR A 56 -4.68 19.47 -6.88
CA TYR A 56 -4.91 18.86 -5.57
C TYR A 56 -3.61 18.67 -4.79
N ILE A 57 -3.63 18.93 -3.48
CA ILE A 57 -2.66 18.32 -2.56
C ILE A 57 -3.06 16.84 -2.43
N ASP A 58 -2.17 15.94 -2.87
CA ASP A 58 -2.48 14.52 -2.97
C ASP A 58 -2.04 13.73 -1.74
N TYR A 59 -3.01 13.14 -1.05
CA TYR A 59 -2.79 12.23 0.07
C TYR A 59 -2.91 10.74 -0.32
N MET A 60 -2.96 10.42 -1.63
CA MET A 60 -2.92 9.02 -2.08
C MET A 60 -1.54 8.56 -2.53
N CYS A 61 -0.68 9.48 -2.97
CA CYS A 61 0.68 9.17 -3.43
C CYS A 61 0.70 7.96 -4.40
N ALA A 62 -0.25 7.91 -5.36
CA ALA A 62 -0.50 6.79 -6.28
C ALA A 62 -0.75 5.45 -5.56
N TYR A 63 -1.45 5.46 -4.43
CA TYR A 63 -1.65 4.31 -3.52
C TYR A 63 -0.35 3.81 -2.87
N GLY A 64 0.56 4.74 -2.61
CA GLY A 64 1.75 4.55 -1.79
C GLY A 64 3.11 4.54 -2.49
N PRO A 65 3.28 4.36 -3.82
CA PRO A 65 4.60 4.35 -4.44
C PRO A 65 5.43 5.61 -4.23
N ASN A 66 4.84 6.80 -4.30
CA ASN A 66 5.57 8.07 -4.27
C ASN A 66 5.94 8.46 -2.82
N LEU A 67 6.98 7.83 -2.28
CA LEU A 67 7.49 8.08 -0.94
C LEU A 67 8.09 9.48 -0.79
N LEU A 68 8.90 9.87 -1.78
CA LEU A 68 9.63 11.14 -1.79
C LEU A 68 8.84 12.29 -2.43
N GLY A 69 7.64 11.99 -2.93
CA GLY A 69 6.83 12.88 -3.76
C GLY A 69 6.99 12.62 -5.26
N TYR A 70 6.10 13.19 -6.06
CA TYR A 70 6.11 13.04 -7.51
C TYR A 70 7.29 13.78 -8.15
N GLY A 71 7.95 13.15 -9.14
CA GLY A 71 9.00 13.79 -9.91
C GLY A 71 10.22 14.21 -9.09
N HIS A 72 10.62 13.41 -8.11
CA HIS A 72 11.79 13.70 -7.27
C HIS A 72 13.06 13.78 -8.11
N GLU A 73 13.71 14.94 -8.13
CA GLU A 73 14.78 15.30 -9.07
C GLU A 73 15.89 14.23 -9.17
N THR A 74 16.41 13.76 -8.05
CA THR A 74 17.51 12.77 -8.05
C THR A 74 17.06 11.42 -8.63
N VAL A 75 15.82 11.01 -8.39
CA VAL A 75 15.26 9.75 -8.90
C VAL A 75 15.03 9.86 -10.41
N GLU A 76 14.42 10.96 -10.86
CA GLU A 76 14.17 11.21 -12.28
C GLU A 76 15.49 11.33 -13.07
N ALA A 77 16.50 12.00 -12.52
CA ALA A 77 17.82 12.12 -13.15
C ALA A 77 18.51 10.76 -13.32
N ALA A 78 18.44 9.88 -12.31
CA ALA A 78 18.99 8.53 -12.38
C ALA A 78 18.27 7.67 -13.42
N ALA A 79 16.95 7.70 -13.43
CA ALA A 79 16.13 7.00 -14.41
C ALA A 79 16.42 7.48 -15.84
N ALA A 80 16.46 8.80 -16.07
CA ALA A 80 16.76 9.39 -17.37
C ALA A 80 18.19 9.08 -17.85
N ALA A 81 19.17 9.03 -16.94
CA ALA A 81 20.54 8.62 -17.26
C ALA A 81 20.56 7.15 -17.73
N GLN A 82 19.92 6.24 -17.02
CA GLN A 82 19.85 4.84 -17.39
C GLN A 82 19.07 4.61 -18.68
N GLN A 83 17.99 5.36 -18.92
CA GLN A 83 17.22 5.26 -20.17
C GLN A 83 18.07 5.51 -21.41
N ARG A 84 19.06 6.38 -21.35
CA ARG A 84 20.01 6.63 -22.45
C ARG A 84 20.97 5.46 -22.71
N LEU A 85 21.19 4.60 -21.73
CA LEU A 85 22.01 3.39 -21.85
C LEU A 85 21.18 2.16 -22.28
N GLY A 86 19.87 2.23 -22.14
CA GLY A 86 18.92 1.15 -22.40
C GLY A 86 18.17 0.73 -21.13
N ASP A 87 16.98 0.17 -21.34
CA ASP A 87 16.11 -0.28 -20.24
C ASP A 87 15.97 -1.81 -20.19
N THR A 88 15.26 -2.40 -21.16
CA THR A 88 15.04 -3.84 -21.23
C THR A 88 16.10 -4.45 -22.15
N LEU A 89 17.08 -5.10 -21.53
CA LEU A 89 18.22 -5.72 -22.22
C LEU A 89 17.98 -7.23 -22.41
N THR A 90 18.82 -7.90 -23.23
CA THR A 90 18.72 -9.36 -23.43
C THR A 90 19.03 -10.16 -22.14
N GLY A 91 19.83 -9.59 -21.27
CA GLY A 91 20.16 -10.15 -19.95
C GLY A 91 19.99 -9.12 -18.85
N PRO A 92 20.26 -9.48 -17.58
CA PRO A 92 20.18 -8.54 -16.46
C PRO A 92 21.20 -7.41 -16.64
N PRO A 93 20.84 -6.15 -16.28
CA PRO A 93 21.77 -5.03 -16.30
C PRO A 93 22.78 -5.13 -15.14
N GLU A 94 23.96 -4.55 -15.32
CA GLU A 94 25.01 -4.51 -14.28
C GLU A 94 24.49 -3.91 -12.95
N ILE A 95 23.68 -2.86 -13.04
CA ILE A 95 23.11 -2.19 -11.85
C ILE A 95 22.20 -3.07 -11.00
N MET A 96 21.76 -4.24 -11.50
CA MET A 96 20.99 -5.19 -10.69
C MET A 96 21.79 -5.69 -9.49
N VAL A 97 23.10 -5.91 -9.66
CA VAL A 97 23.98 -6.33 -8.56
C VAL A 97 24.10 -5.21 -7.53
N THR A 98 24.36 -3.97 -8.00
CA THR A 98 24.43 -2.79 -7.12
C THR A 98 23.13 -2.57 -6.34
N LEU A 99 21.98 -2.74 -7.01
CA LEU A 99 20.68 -2.63 -6.34
C LEU A 99 20.49 -3.73 -5.27
N ALA A 100 20.87 -4.97 -5.57
CA ALA A 100 20.77 -6.08 -4.62
C ALA A 100 21.65 -5.81 -3.39
N GLU A 101 22.91 -5.44 -3.57
CA GLU A 101 23.85 -5.07 -2.49
C GLU A 101 23.29 -3.93 -1.64
N LYS A 102 22.80 -2.87 -2.29
CA LYS A 102 22.19 -1.73 -1.60
C LYS A 102 20.96 -2.13 -0.80
N PHE A 103 20.06 -2.96 -1.36
CA PHE A 103 18.83 -3.32 -0.69
C PHE A 103 19.09 -4.22 0.53
N VAL A 104 19.93 -5.23 0.40
CA VAL A 104 20.28 -6.10 1.55
C VAL A 104 21.05 -5.35 2.64
N SER A 105 21.80 -4.29 2.31
CA SER A 105 22.48 -3.47 3.32
C SER A 105 21.52 -2.68 4.22
N LEU A 106 20.29 -2.41 3.75
CA LEU A 106 19.26 -1.63 4.46
C LEU A 106 18.30 -2.52 5.26
N VAL A 107 18.14 -3.78 4.90
CA VAL A 107 17.14 -4.69 5.49
C VAL A 107 17.83 -5.76 6.32
N SER A 108 17.73 -5.65 7.62
CA SER A 108 18.59 -6.36 8.60
C SER A 108 18.45 -7.89 8.66
N HIS A 109 17.44 -8.49 8.04
CA HIS A 109 17.26 -9.94 7.95
C HIS A 109 17.64 -10.50 6.57
N ALA A 110 17.95 -9.62 5.60
CA ALA A 110 18.14 -10.02 4.21
C ALA A 110 19.64 -10.25 3.89
N ASP A 111 19.92 -11.36 3.25
CA ASP A 111 21.23 -11.71 2.69
C ASP A 111 21.20 -11.81 1.16
N TRP A 112 20.02 -11.78 0.56
CA TRP A 112 19.80 -11.83 -0.89
C TRP A 112 18.50 -11.14 -1.32
N ALA A 113 18.43 -10.77 -2.59
CA ALA A 113 17.26 -10.16 -3.23
C ALA A 113 16.95 -10.80 -4.58
N MET A 114 15.66 -10.95 -4.91
CA MET A 114 15.15 -11.28 -6.24
C MET A 114 14.19 -10.18 -6.67
N PHE A 115 14.30 -9.70 -7.92
CA PHE A 115 13.50 -8.58 -8.41
C PHE A 115 12.36 -9.04 -9.33
N CYS A 116 11.26 -8.30 -9.30
CA CYS A 116 10.07 -8.50 -10.12
C CYS A 116 9.37 -7.15 -10.35
N LYS A 117 8.17 -7.13 -10.95
CA LYS A 117 7.51 -5.86 -11.32
C LYS A 117 6.51 -5.34 -10.30
N ASN A 118 5.81 -6.21 -9.59
CA ASN A 118 4.74 -5.77 -8.67
C ASN A 118 4.72 -6.63 -7.40
N GLY A 119 3.96 -6.16 -6.39
CA GLY A 119 3.87 -6.85 -5.10
C GLY A 119 3.26 -8.26 -5.21
N THR A 120 2.35 -8.49 -6.15
CA THR A 120 1.77 -9.83 -6.40
C THR A 120 2.84 -10.83 -6.84
N ASP A 121 3.79 -10.40 -7.67
CA ASP A 121 4.92 -11.25 -8.08
C ASP A 121 5.77 -11.59 -6.85
N ALA A 122 6.15 -10.59 -6.06
CA ALA A 122 6.99 -10.77 -4.87
C ALA A 122 6.34 -11.71 -3.83
N THR A 123 5.05 -11.53 -3.53
CA THR A 123 4.33 -12.38 -2.58
C THR A 123 4.14 -13.79 -3.11
N SER A 124 3.88 -13.96 -4.42
CA SER A 124 3.81 -15.29 -5.04
C SER A 124 5.17 -16.01 -5.05
N MET A 125 6.26 -15.28 -5.31
CA MET A 125 7.63 -15.80 -5.20
C MET A 125 7.93 -16.27 -3.77
N ALA A 126 7.53 -15.48 -2.75
CA ALA A 126 7.69 -15.86 -1.34
C ALA A 126 6.96 -17.17 -1.02
N MET A 127 5.71 -17.31 -1.47
CA MET A 127 4.92 -18.51 -1.26
C MET A 127 5.58 -19.75 -1.89
N VAL A 128 5.98 -19.67 -3.16
CA VAL A 128 6.58 -20.84 -3.82
C VAL A 128 7.97 -21.15 -3.27
N THR A 129 8.72 -20.16 -2.81
CA THR A 129 10.01 -20.37 -2.12
C THR A 129 9.82 -21.11 -0.79
N ALA A 130 8.83 -20.72 0.01
CA ALA A 130 8.52 -21.40 1.27
C ALA A 130 8.13 -22.87 1.03
N ARG A 131 7.28 -23.13 0.05
CA ARG A 131 6.91 -24.50 -0.35
C ARG A 131 8.11 -25.30 -0.84
N ALA A 132 8.97 -24.69 -1.67
CA ALA A 132 10.16 -25.36 -2.20
C ALA A 132 11.20 -25.68 -1.12
N TYR A 133 11.26 -24.90 -0.04
CA TYR A 133 12.19 -25.13 1.07
C TYR A 133 11.84 -26.38 1.87
N LEU A 134 10.57 -26.57 2.21
CA LEU A 134 10.11 -27.62 3.12
C LEU A 134 9.43 -28.80 2.41
N ASP A 135 9.14 -28.70 1.12
CA ASP A 135 8.25 -29.62 0.38
C ASP A 135 6.88 -29.79 1.08
N ARG A 136 6.35 -28.67 1.60
CA ARG A 136 5.04 -28.57 2.28
C ARG A 136 4.08 -27.71 1.47
N LYS A 137 2.76 -27.89 1.69
CA LYS A 137 1.74 -27.29 0.82
C LYS A 137 1.03 -26.09 1.41
N LYS A 138 0.77 -26.12 2.73
CA LYS A 138 -0.14 -25.19 3.38
C LYS A 138 0.53 -23.86 3.69
N ILE A 139 -0.19 -22.78 3.43
CA ILE A 139 0.22 -21.41 3.77
C ILE A 139 -0.84 -20.81 4.70
N LEU A 140 -0.42 -20.30 5.83
CA LEU A 140 -1.28 -19.57 6.75
C LEU A 140 -1.29 -18.10 6.36
N VAL A 141 -2.48 -17.49 6.22
CA VAL A 141 -2.66 -16.10 5.78
C VAL A 141 -3.65 -15.41 6.71
N ALA A 142 -3.39 -14.19 7.11
CA ALA A 142 -4.36 -13.45 7.90
C ALA A 142 -5.64 -13.18 7.08
N SER A 143 -6.80 -13.40 7.70
CA SER A 143 -8.09 -13.21 7.07
C SER A 143 -8.29 -11.75 6.62
N LYS A 144 -8.97 -11.57 5.48
CA LYS A 144 -9.27 -10.25 4.88
C LYS A 144 -8.04 -9.40 4.51
N THR A 145 -6.81 -9.91 4.59
CA THR A 145 -5.61 -9.16 4.18
C THR A 145 -5.40 -9.16 2.68
N TYR A 146 -4.74 -8.13 2.17
CA TYR A 146 -4.43 -7.97 0.75
C TYR A 146 -2.95 -8.24 0.48
N HIS A 147 -2.66 -9.32 -0.25
CA HIS A 147 -1.31 -9.71 -0.69
C HIS A 147 -1.12 -9.69 -2.21
N GLY A 148 -2.04 -9.07 -2.93
CA GLY A 148 -1.99 -8.97 -4.38
C GLY A 148 -3.27 -9.44 -5.07
N SER A 149 -3.18 -9.67 -6.38
CA SER A 149 -4.32 -10.03 -7.25
C SER A 149 -4.21 -11.44 -7.86
N ALA A 150 -3.28 -12.27 -7.40
CA ALA A 150 -3.22 -13.67 -7.80
C ALA A 150 -4.42 -14.48 -7.24
N PRO A 151 -4.83 -15.58 -7.87
CA PRO A 151 -5.97 -16.39 -7.42
C PRO A 151 -5.95 -16.74 -5.93
N TRP A 152 -4.78 -17.06 -5.38
CA TRP A 152 -4.61 -17.44 -4.00
C TRP A 152 -4.85 -16.31 -2.98
N CYS A 153 -4.75 -15.02 -3.38
CA CYS A 153 -4.79 -13.86 -2.47
C CYS A 153 -5.68 -12.69 -2.92
N THR A 154 -6.30 -12.76 -4.11
CA THR A 154 -7.17 -11.66 -4.57
C THR A 154 -8.36 -11.45 -3.63
N PRO A 155 -8.74 -10.19 -3.33
CA PRO A 155 -9.87 -9.91 -2.44
C PRO A 155 -11.25 -10.18 -3.09
N ARG A 156 -11.30 -10.32 -4.42
CA ARG A 156 -12.51 -10.64 -5.17
C ARG A 156 -12.43 -12.03 -5.78
N THR A 157 -13.50 -12.81 -5.62
CA THR A 157 -13.52 -14.23 -6.00
C THR A 157 -14.15 -14.53 -7.36
N ALA A 158 -14.59 -13.52 -8.11
CA ALA A 158 -15.11 -13.72 -9.46
C ALA A 158 -14.04 -14.39 -10.35
N GLY A 159 -14.34 -15.58 -10.87
CA GLY A 159 -13.43 -16.38 -11.68
C GLY A 159 -12.37 -17.16 -10.88
N ILE A 160 -12.47 -17.19 -9.56
CA ILE A 160 -11.58 -17.98 -8.68
C ILE A 160 -12.32 -19.25 -8.26
N VAL A 161 -11.64 -20.39 -8.40
CA VAL A 161 -12.17 -21.68 -7.98
C VAL A 161 -11.66 -22.07 -6.59
N ALA A 162 -12.36 -22.97 -5.91
CA ALA A 162 -12.00 -23.37 -4.55
C ALA A 162 -10.59 -23.97 -4.46
N GLU A 163 -10.15 -24.66 -5.48
CA GLU A 163 -8.85 -25.30 -5.61
C GLU A 163 -7.69 -24.30 -5.58
N ASP A 164 -7.89 -23.07 -6.06
CA ASP A 164 -6.89 -21.98 -6.01
C ASP A 164 -6.49 -21.63 -4.57
N ARG A 165 -7.36 -21.91 -3.60
CA ARG A 165 -7.20 -21.61 -2.18
C ARG A 165 -7.23 -22.83 -1.27
N ALA A 166 -7.30 -24.03 -1.82
CA ALA A 166 -7.40 -25.28 -1.05
C ALA A 166 -6.26 -25.50 -0.05
N GLN A 167 -5.11 -24.87 -0.29
CA GLN A 167 -3.93 -24.96 0.60
C GLN A 167 -3.69 -23.68 1.40
N ILE A 168 -4.67 -22.76 1.44
CA ILE A 168 -4.62 -21.53 2.27
C ILE A 168 -5.46 -21.76 3.52
N ILE A 169 -4.85 -21.54 4.68
CA ILE A 169 -5.55 -21.58 5.97
C ILE A 169 -5.54 -20.18 6.55
N TYR A 170 -6.71 -19.71 6.96
CA TYR A 170 -6.86 -18.36 7.47
C TYR A 170 -6.75 -18.28 8.98
N TYR A 171 -6.13 -17.21 9.47
CA TYR A 171 -6.10 -16.83 10.88
C TYR A 171 -6.47 -15.34 11.04
N GLU A 172 -6.86 -14.93 12.24
CA GLU A 172 -7.15 -13.50 12.53
C GLU A 172 -5.87 -12.78 12.96
N TYR A 173 -5.58 -11.64 12.29
CA TYR A 173 -4.41 -10.82 12.61
C TYR A 173 -4.46 -10.29 14.05
N ASN A 174 -3.33 -10.26 14.76
CA ASN A 174 -3.23 -9.92 16.19
C ASN A 174 -4.06 -10.83 17.12
N ASN A 175 -4.39 -12.04 16.70
CA ASN A 175 -5.08 -13.04 17.53
C ASN A 175 -4.20 -14.28 17.70
N PRO A 176 -3.47 -14.40 18.84
CA PRO A 176 -2.61 -15.55 19.13
C PRO A 176 -3.33 -16.89 19.05
N GLU A 177 -4.52 -17.00 19.64
CA GLU A 177 -5.30 -18.26 19.68
C GLU A 177 -5.72 -18.69 18.28
N SER A 178 -6.12 -17.74 17.44
CA SER A 178 -6.48 -18.01 16.05
C SER A 178 -5.28 -18.52 15.24
N LEU A 179 -4.10 -17.92 15.43
CA LEU A 179 -2.87 -18.38 14.76
C LEU A 179 -2.47 -19.78 15.22
N GLU A 180 -2.51 -20.08 16.53
CA GLU A 180 -2.25 -21.43 17.04
C GLU A 180 -3.26 -22.45 16.51
N SER A 181 -4.54 -22.07 16.43
CA SER A 181 -5.59 -22.95 15.88
C SER A 181 -5.33 -23.25 14.41
N ALA A 182 -4.89 -22.26 13.63
CA ALA A 182 -4.50 -22.44 12.22
C ALA A 182 -3.32 -23.43 12.09
N PHE A 183 -2.29 -23.31 12.92
CA PHE A 183 -1.19 -24.29 12.97
C PHE A 183 -1.67 -25.70 13.33
N ARG A 184 -2.51 -25.83 14.37
CA ARG A 184 -3.07 -27.16 14.75
C ARG A 184 -3.88 -27.78 13.62
N SER A 185 -4.71 -27.01 12.92
CA SER A 185 -5.51 -27.52 11.80
C SER A 185 -4.68 -27.89 10.58
N ALA A 186 -3.56 -27.22 10.38
CA ALA A 186 -2.64 -27.50 9.29
C ALA A 186 -1.77 -28.74 9.55
N GLY A 187 -1.48 -29.06 10.81
CA GLY A 187 -0.54 -30.11 11.20
C GLY A 187 0.88 -29.80 10.71
N ASP A 188 1.63 -30.82 10.35
CA ASP A 188 3.04 -30.71 9.94
C ASP A 188 3.24 -30.18 8.52
N ASP A 189 2.16 -29.86 7.79
CA ASP A 189 2.21 -29.46 6.37
C ASP A 189 2.27 -27.94 6.18
N VAL A 190 2.65 -27.16 7.21
CA VAL A 190 2.80 -25.71 7.11
C VAL A 190 4.12 -25.35 6.45
N ALA A 191 4.08 -24.75 5.25
CA ALA A 191 5.25 -24.20 4.56
C ALA A 191 5.62 -22.80 5.06
N GLY A 192 4.62 -21.94 5.32
CA GLY A 192 4.88 -20.60 5.78
C GLY A 192 3.64 -19.88 6.33
N VAL A 193 3.91 -18.80 7.05
CA VAL A 193 2.92 -17.85 7.57
C VAL A 193 3.13 -16.52 6.89
N PHE A 194 2.12 -16.02 6.18
CA PHE A 194 2.07 -14.67 5.67
C PHE A 194 1.47 -13.73 6.71
N ALA A 195 2.19 -12.67 7.00
CA ALA A 195 1.72 -11.55 7.79
C ALA A 195 1.88 -10.26 7.00
N SER A 196 0.87 -9.38 7.03
CA SER A 196 1.01 -8.01 6.58
C SER A 196 1.95 -7.24 7.52
N ALA A 197 2.60 -6.20 7.02
CA ALA A 197 3.41 -5.29 7.82
C ALA A 197 2.63 -4.76 9.05
N PHE A 198 1.38 -4.40 8.83
CA PHE A 198 0.35 -4.15 9.84
C PHE A 198 -1.03 -4.29 9.15
N ARG A 199 -2.11 -4.42 9.92
CA ARG A 199 -3.45 -4.50 9.32
C ARG A 199 -3.87 -3.14 8.79
N HIS A 200 -4.17 -3.05 7.49
CA HIS A 200 -4.43 -1.80 6.77
C HIS A 200 -5.49 -1.95 5.65
N GLU A 201 -6.50 -2.73 5.90
CA GLU A 201 -7.58 -2.99 4.95
C GLU A 201 -8.50 -1.78 4.79
N VAL A 202 -9.13 -1.67 3.62
CA VAL A 202 -10.11 -0.62 3.35
C VAL A 202 -11.37 -0.79 4.20
N PHE A 203 -11.97 0.31 4.63
CA PHE A 203 -13.16 0.36 5.50
C PHE A 203 -12.94 -0.14 6.94
N GLU A 204 -11.72 -0.44 7.35
CA GLU A 204 -11.44 -0.97 8.68
C GLU A 204 -10.37 -0.13 9.40
N ASP A 205 -10.34 -0.23 10.72
CA ASP A 205 -9.26 0.34 11.53
C ASP A 205 -7.93 -0.31 11.21
N GLN A 206 -6.88 0.47 11.30
CA GLN A 206 -5.52 -0.02 11.12
C GLN A 206 -4.93 -0.43 12.46
N TRP A 207 -4.25 -1.57 12.48
CA TRP A 207 -3.66 -2.12 13.69
C TRP A 207 -2.21 -2.52 13.42
N MET A 208 -1.30 -1.91 14.17
CA MET A 208 0.11 -2.33 14.17
C MET A 208 0.21 -3.78 14.70
N PRO A 209 1.27 -4.52 14.33
CA PRO A 209 1.48 -5.85 14.88
C PRO A 209 1.64 -5.74 16.40
N ASP A 210 0.88 -6.55 17.14
CA ASP A 210 1.06 -6.69 18.55
C ASP A 210 2.37 -7.46 18.82
N PRO A 211 3.24 -7.02 19.76
CA PRO A 211 4.49 -7.71 20.06
C PRO A 211 4.31 -9.16 20.51
N GLU A 212 3.26 -9.48 21.26
CA GLU A 212 2.97 -10.84 21.70
C GLU A 212 2.60 -11.73 20.50
N PHE A 213 1.70 -11.25 19.64
CA PHE A 213 1.33 -11.94 18.40
C PHE A 213 2.54 -12.15 17.49
N ALA A 214 3.36 -11.12 17.26
CA ALA A 214 4.52 -11.21 16.37
C ALA A 214 5.57 -12.19 16.90
N ASN A 215 5.86 -12.16 18.20
CA ASN A 215 6.78 -13.12 18.85
C ASN A 215 6.22 -14.56 18.82
N LEU A 216 4.92 -14.73 19.01
CA LEU A 216 4.27 -16.05 18.88
C LEU A 216 4.39 -16.57 17.44
N ALA A 217 4.12 -15.73 16.44
CA ALA A 217 4.27 -16.11 15.03
C ALA A 217 5.69 -16.59 14.72
N ARG A 218 6.71 -15.85 15.19
CA ARG A 218 8.11 -16.26 15.03
C ARG A 218 8.37 -17.60 15.73
N LYS A 219 7.96 -17.76 16.98
CA LYS A 219 8.15 -18.98 17.76
C LYS A 219 7.48 -20.21 17.12
N LEU A 220 6.26 -20.06 16.61
CA LEU A 220 5.54 -21.15 15.93
C LEU A 220 6.24 -21.54 14.62
N CYS A 221 6.72 -20.57 13.86
CA CYS A 221 7.52 -20.82 12.68
C CYS A 221 8.83 -21.54 13.03
N ASP A 222 9.57 -21.11 14.03
CA ASP A 222 10.81 -21.74 14.47
C ASP A 222 10.59 -23.20 14.91
N ASN A 223 9.53 -23.45 15.70
CA ASN A 223 9.23 -24.78 16.22
C ASN A 223 8.78 -25.77 15.12
N SER A 224 8.05 -25.30 14.11
CA SER A 224 7.55 -26.12 13.01
C SER A 224 8.51 -26.21 11.82
N GLY A 225 9.48 -25.30 11.78
CA GLY A 225 10.36 -25.07 10.63
C GLY A 225 9.72 -24.28 9.49
N ALA A 226 8.46 -23.85 9.63
CA ALA A 226 7.76 -23.01 8.64
C ALA A 226 8.43 -21.64 8.51
N LEU A 227 8.27 -20.99 7.37
CA LEU A 227 8.84 -19.65 7.14
C LEU A 227 7.88 -18.57 7.62
N LEU A 228 8.41 -17.57 8.33
CA LEU A 228 7.69 -16.32 8.59
C LEU A 228 7.95 -15.35 7.42
N ILE A 229 6.87 -14.93 6.77
CA ILE A 229 6.90 -14.08 5.58
C ILE A 229 6.16 -12.77 5.91
N VAL A 230 6.86 -11.65 5.82
CA VAL A 230 6.24 -10.33 6.02
C VAL A 230 6.05 -9.63 4.67
N ASP A 231 4.81 -9.25 4.38
CA ASP A 231 4.47 -8.44 3.22
C ASP A 231 4.63 -6.95 3.58
N ASP A 232 5.75 -6.39 3.20
CA ASP A 232 6.11 -4.98 3.40
C ASP A 232 5.89 -4.11 2.14
N VAL A 233 5.19 -4.62 1.13
CA VAL A 233 4.92 -3.90 -0.13
C VAL A 233 4.27 -2.54 0.09
N ARG A 234 3.42 -2.38 1.12
CA ARG A 234 2.72 -1.11 1.39
C ARG A 234 3.44 -0.23 2.43
N ALA A 235 4.05 -0.81 3.44
CA ALA A 235 4.56 -0.11 4.61
C ALA A 235 6.09 0.00 4.67
N GLY A 236 6.81 -0.91 4.01
CA GLY A 236 8.27 -0.93 4.01
C GLY A 236 8.87 0.42 3.63
N PHE A 237 9.89 0.86 4.37
CA PHE A 237 10.51 2.18 4.32
C PHE A 237 9.58 3.37 4.58
N ARG A 238 8.27 3.18 4.69
CA ARG A 238 7.32 4.26 5.04
C ARG A 238 7.13 4.37 6.55
N VAL A 239 7.24 3.26 7.28
CA VAL A 239 6.98 3.19 8.72
C VAL A 239 8.27 2.95 9.52
N ALA A 240 9.25 2.32 8.90
CA ALA A 240 10.57 2.05 9.48
C ALA A 240 11.64 2.10 8.37
N ARG A 241 12.91 2.29 8.75
CA ARG A 241 14.06 2.22 7.81
C ARG A 241 14.52 0.78 7.54
N ASP A 242 13.84 -0.19 8.06
CA ASP A 242 14.02 -1.64 7.93
C ASP A 242 12.64 -2.28 7.67
N CYS A 243 12.55 -3.61 7.65
CA CYS A 243 11.27 -4.32 7.66
C CYS A 243 10.40 -3.79 8.81
N THR A 244 9.12 -3.57 8.53
CA THR A 244 8.18 -2.97 9.52
C THR A 244 8.11 -3.75 10.83
N TRP A 245 8.26 -5.08 10.80
CA TRP A 245 8.25 -5.92 11.99
C TRP A 245 9.50 -5.76 12.87
N SER A 246 10.56 -5.08 12.39
CA SER A 246 11.68 -4.68 13.24
C SER A 246 11.24 -3.79 14.41
N LYS A 247 10.13 -3.04 14.26
CA LYS A 247 9.57 -2.19 15.33
C LYS A 247 9.05 -2.99 16.53
N VAL A 248 8.74 -4.27 16.34
CA VAL A 248 8.35 -5.21 17.41
C VAL A 248 9.44 -6.25 17.70
N GLY A 249 10.67 -6.02 17.19
CA GLY A 249 11.85 -6.85 17.47
C GLY A 249 11.84 -8.21 16.76
N VAL A 250 10.98 -8.43 15.76
CA VAL A 250 10.84 -9.70 15.04
C VAL A 250 11.41 -9.58 13.64
N LYS A 251 12.29 -10.53 13.26
CA LYS A 251 12.85 -10.68 11.93
C LYS A 251 12.12 -11.78 11.16
N PRO A 252 11.57 -11.51 9.96
CA PRO A 252 11.04 -12.56 9.11
C PRO A 252 12.14 -13.37 8.43
N ASP A 253 11.78 -14.50 7.86
CA ASP A 253 12.64 -15.32 7.00
C ASP A 253 12.68 -14.79 5.57
N LEU A 254 11.52 -14.33 5.09
CA LEU A 254 11.34 -13.70 3.79
C LEU A 254 10.52 -12.41 3.95
N SER A 255 10.75 -11.42 3.10
CA SER A 255 9.92 -10.22 3.02
C SER A 255 9.68 -9.77 1.58
N ALA A 256 8.43 -9.40 1.29
CA ALA A 256 8.03 -8.86 -0.01
C ALA A 256 8.06 -7.33 0.01
N TRP A 257 8.63 -6.71 -1.02
CA TRP A 257 8.82 -5.27 -1.16
C TRP A 257 8.30 -4.75 -2.49
N GLY A 258 7.92 -3.47 -2.54
CA GLY A 258 7.45 -2.84 -3.76
C GLY A 258 7.14 -1.37 -3.53
N LYS A 259 6.24 -0.81 -4.34
CA LYS A 259 5.78 0.58 -4.21
C LYS A 259 6.91 1.59 -4.01
N VAL A 260 7.25 1.86 -2.75
CA VAL A 260 8.18 2.93 -2.34
C VAL A 260 9.61 2.76 -2.85
N ILE A 261 10.04 1.52 -3.14
CA ILE A 261 11.46 1.23 -3.37
C ILE A 261 12.07 1.95 -4.58
N ALA A 262 11.24 2.45 -5.50
CA ALA A 262 11.68 3.22 -6.67
C ALA A 262 10.83 4.48 -6.92
N ASN A 263 10.19 5.02 -5.89
CA ASN A 263 9.44 6.28 -5.91
C ASN A 263 8.52 6.45 -7.13
N GLY A 264 7.70 5.41 -7.45
CA GLY A 264 6.75 5.44 -8.57
C GLY A 264 7.16 4.63 -9.79
N TYR A 265 8.43 4.27 -9.95
CA TYR A 265 8.86 3.34 -11.00
C TYR A 265 8.49 1.89 -10.67
N PRO A 266 8.07 1.08 -11.67
CA PRO A 266 7.54 -0.26 -11.43
C PRO A 266 8.64 -1.28 -11.18
N ILE A 267 8.94 -1.55 -9.91
CA ILE A 267 9.81 -2.63 -9.44
C ILE A 267 9.34 -3.11 -8.07
N SER A 268 9.52 -4.40 -7.82
CA SER A 268 9.28 -5.07 -6.54
C SER A 268 10.39 -6.08 -6.28
N ALA A 269 10.49 -6.56 -5.05
CA ALA A 269 11.54 -7.50 -4.65
C ALA A 269 11.02 -8.50 -3.62
N LEU A 270 11.59 -9.71 -3.65
CA LEU A 270 11.60 -10.66 -2.55
C LEU A 270 13.00 -10.64 -1.93
N LEU A 271 13.07 -10.41 -0.62
CA LEU A 271 14.29 -10.51 0.17
C LEU A 271 14.20 -11.70 1.12
N GLY A 272 15.33 -12.30 1.40
CA GLY A 272 15.40 -13.43 2.33
C GLY A 272 16.75 -13.63 2.97
N SER A 273 16.75 -14.40 4.07
CA SER A 273 17.96 -14.78 4.76
C SER A 273 18.71 -15.91 4.06
N GLU A 274 20.02 -16.04 4.32
CA GLU A 274 20.93 -16.99 3.67
C GLU A 274 20.41 -18.43 3.71
N ARG A 275 19.80 -18.82 4.82
CA ARG A 275 19.22 -20.15 5.02
C ARG A 275 18.28 -20.58 3.89
N PHE A 276 17.57 -19.66 3.23
CA PHE A 276 16.54 -19.96 2.23
C PHE A 276 17.00 -19.69 0.80
N ARG A 277 18.23 -19.24 0.58
CA ARG A 277 18.82 -18.93 -0.74
C ARG A 277 18.70 -20.09 -1.73
N GLU A 278 19.04 -21.28 -1.30
CA GLU A 278 19.02 -22.46 -2.18
C GLU A 278 17.57 -22.85 -2.61
N ALA A 279 16.60 -22.66 -1.72
CA ALA A 279 15.20 -22.86 -2.07
C ALA A 279 14.73 -21.81 -3.10
N ALA A 280 15.07 -20.55 -2.89
CA ALA A 280 14.78 -19.47 -3.84
C ALA A 280 15.42 -19.71 -5.22
N ARG A 281 16.66 -20.23 -5.26
CA ARG A 281 17.37 -20.58 -6.51
C ARG A 281 16.67 -21.69 -7.32
N ARG A 282 15.98 -22.62 -6.66
CA ARG A 282 15.30 -23.74 -7.32
C ARG A 282 13.97 -23.37 -7.96
N VAL A 283 13.32 -22.27 -7.54
CA VAL A 283 12.05 -21.87 -8.14
C VAL A 283 12.27 -21.20 -9.48
N PHE A 284 11.46 -21.60 -10.48
CA PHE A 284 11.46 -20.93 -11.78
C PHE A 284 10.47 -19.77 -11.76
N VAL A 285 11.01 -18.56 -11.76
CA VAL A 285 10.25 -17.31 -11.81
C VAL A 285 10.91 -16.37 -12.80
N THR A 286 10.11 -15.73 -13.66
CA THR A 286 10.62 -14.85 -14.70
C THR A 286 9.56 -13.91 -15.23
N GLY A 287 10.00 -12.82 -15.88
CA GLY A 287 9.19 -11.89 -16.64
C GLY A 287 10.09 -11.00 -17.49
N SER A 288 9.75 -10.78 -18.75
CA SER A 288 10.58 -10.02 -19.71
C SER A 288 11.01 -8.65 -19.21
N PHE A 289 10.18 -8.00 -18.38
CA PHE A 289 10.45 -6.66 -17.83
C PHE A 289 10.99 -6.67 -16.39
N TRP A 290 11.17 -7.85 -15.78
CA TRP A 290 11.59 -7.93 -14.38
C TRP A 290 12.98 -7.34 -14.15
N PHE A 291 13.82 -7.38 -15.18
CA PHE A 291 15.20 -6.88 -15.16
C PHE A 291 15.37 -5.55 -15.90
N SER A 292 14.29 -4.77 -16.09
CA SER A 292 14.37 -3.42 -16.66
C SER A 292 15.29 -2.54 -15.83
N ALA A 293 16.26 -1.90 -16.47
CA ALA A 293 17.32 -1.16 -15.82
C ALA A 293 16.87 0.20 -15.28
N VAL A 294 15.93 0.87 -15.95
CA VAL A 294 15.44 2.20 -15.56
C VAL A 294 14.79 2.19 -14.17
N PRO A 295 13.84 1.28 -13.85
CA PRO A 295 13.33 1.16 -12.49
C PRO A 295 14.40 0.79 -11.45
N MET A 296 15.45 0.05 -11.83
CA MET A 296 16.57 -0.26 -10.93
C MET A 296 17.42 0.96 -10.59
N ALA A 297 17.71 1.81 -11.59
CA ALA A 297 18.40 3.08 -11.35
C ALA A 297 17.58 4.02 -10.45
N ALA A 298 16.27 4.12 -10.71
CA ALA A 298 15.35 4.84 -9.84
C ALA A 298 15.32 4.28 -8.41
N ALA A 299 15.36 2.95 -8.26
CA ALA A 299 15.38 2.29 -6.95
C ALA A 299 16.67 2.60 -6.19
N ILE A 300 17.85 2.52 -6.82
CA ILE A 300 19.12 2.87 -6.19
C ILE A 300 19.07 4.31 -5.68
N ALA A 301 18.65 5.27 -6.52
CA ALA A 301 18.53 6.66 -6.12
C ALA A 301 17.53 6.87 -4.97
N THR A 302 16.43 6.14 -4.97
CA THR A 302 15.42 6.20 -3.90
C THR A 302 15.97 5.62 -2.59
N LEU A 303 16.62 4.46 -2.63
CA LEU A 303 17.24 3.82 -1.47
C LEU A 303 18.38 4.68 -0.89
N ASP A 304 19.11 5.41 -1.72
CA ASP A 304 20.09 6.40 -1.26
C ASP A 304 19.44 7.54 -0.46
N GLN A 305 18.27 8.04 -0.89
CA GLN A 305 17.52 9.04 -0.13
C GLN A 305 17.00 8.45 1.19
N ILE A 306 16.51 7.21 1.18
CA ILE A 306 16.04 6.50 2.38
C ILE A 306 17.17 6.36 3.41
N GLU A 307 18.38 6.07 2.98
CA GLU A 307 19.53 5.94 3.87
C GLU A 307 20.02 7.28 4.44
N LYS A 308 20.07 8.32 3.60
CA LYS A 308 20.81 9.55 3.88
C LYS A 308 19.96 10.73 4.35
N SER A 309 18.65 10.72 4.11
CA SER A 309 17.77 11.86 4.42
C SER A 309 16.92 11.66 5.67
N GLY A 310 16.39 12.75 6.22
CA GLY A 310 15.42 12.78 7.32
C GLY A 310 13.97 12.55 6.89
N TYR A 311 13.75 11.82 5.79
CA TYR A 311 12.42 11.66 5.19
C TYR A 311 11.37 11.07 6.13
N LEU A 312 11.77 10.08 6.95
CA LEU A 312 10.86 9.35 7.83
C LEU A 312 10.36 10.25 8.96
N GLU A 313 11.28 10.99 9.57
CA GLU A 313 11.00 11.95 10.63
C GLU A 313 10.14 13.11 10.12
N GLN A 314 10.41 13.58 8.89
CA GLN A 314 9.61 14.60 8.21
C GLN A 314 8.18 14.12 7.98
N MET A 315 7.99 12.91 7.44
CA MET A 315 6.66 12.33 7.22
C MET A 315 5.90 12.10 8.54
N GLU A 316 6.59 11.67 9.59
CA GLU A 316 5.97 11.50 10.90
C GLU A 316 5.50 12.84 11.47
N LYS A 317 6.35 13.87 11.39
CA LYS A 317 6.03 15.22 11.85
C LYS A 317 4.81 15.80 11.13
N THR A 318 4.82 15.81 9.80
CA THR A 318 3.71 16.37 9.00
C THR A 318 2.44 15.53 9.14
N GLY A 319 2.56 14.21 9.26
CA GLY A 319 1.42 13.32 9.53
C GLY A 319 0.78 13.58 10.89
N ARG A 320 1.56 13.82 11.96
CA ARG A 320 1.05 14.19 13.28
C ARG A 320 0.35 15.55 13.23
N LEU A 321 0.97 16.58 12.62
CA LEU A 321 0.35 17.90 12.46
C LEU A 321 -1.01 17.83 11.77
N LEU A 322 -1.10 17.03 10.69
CA LEU A 322 -2.37 16.80 9.99
C LEU A 322 -3.41 16.16 10.90
N ARG A 323 -3.04 15.06 11.59
CA ARG A 323 -3.97 14.34 12.50
C ARG A 323 -4.51 15.22 13.61
N ASP A 324 -3.63 15.97 14.26
CA ASP A 324 -3.99 16.86 15.38
C ASP A 324 -4.91 17.99 14.91
N GLY A 325 -4.58 18.59 13.75
CA GLY A 325 -5.40 19.65 13.15
C GLY A 325 -6.78 19.15 12.75
N LEU A 326 -6.88 18.01 12.10
CA LEU A 326 -8.17 17.41 11.72
C LEU A 326 -9.02 17.05 12.95
N HIS A 327 -8.39 16.54 14.02
CA HIS A 327 -9.10 16.23 15.27
C HIS A 327 -9.70 17.50 15.89
N GLN A 328 -8.91 18.58 15.97
CA GLN A 328 -9.37 19.87 16.52
C GLN A 328 -10.52 20.46 15.68
N GLN A 329 -10.40 20.42 14.34
CA GLN A 329 -11.43 20.91 13.43
C GLN A 329 -12.74 20.13 13.59
N ALA A 330 -12.67 18.80 13.58
CA ALA A 330 -13.85 17.96 13.74
C ALA A 330 -14.58 18.29 15.05
N ALA A 331 -13.86 18.40 16.17
CA ALA A 331 -14.42 18.75 17.48
C ALA A 331 -15.08 20.13 17.45
N ALA A 332 -14.47 21.14 16.78
CA ALA A 332 -15.03 22.48 16.66
C ALA A 332 -16.37 22.52 15.90
N TYR A 333 -16.60 21.57 14.97
CA TYR A 333 -17.86 21.43 14.26
C TYR A 333 -18.82 20.41 14.89
N GLY A 334 -18.45 19.80 16.02
CA GLY A 334 -19.27 18.82 16.74
C GLY A 334 -19.23 17.40 16.14
N TYR A 335 -18.13 17.04 15.47
CA TYR A 335 -17.84 15.69 14.99
C TYR A 335 -16.75 15.04 15.81
N SER A 336 -16.80 13.70 15.91
CA SER A 336 -15.74 12.88 16.49
C SER A 336 -15.06 12.07 15.38
N LEU A 337 -13.73 12.19 15.29
CA LEU A 337 -12.93 11.41 14.36
C LEU A 337 -12.15 10.31 15.08
N ARG A 338 -12.25 9.09 14.56
CA ARG A 338 -11.35 7.99 14.89
C ARG A 338 -10.23 7.94 13.84
N GLN A 339 -8.99 8.15 14.29
CA GLN A 339 -7.80 8.13 13.44
C GLN A 339 -6.90 7.00 13.86
N THR A 340 -6.68 6.02 12.97
CA THR A 340 -5.93 4.79 13.25
C THR A 340 -4.68 4.66 12.37
N GLY A 341 -3.78 3.74 12.71
CA GLY A 341 -2.53 3.48 12.01
C GLY A 341 -1.41 4.48 12.31
N PRO A 342 -0.24 4.33 11.67
CA PRO A 342 0.88 5.24 11.84
C PRO A 342 0.59 6.61 11.22
N ALA A 343 1.24 7.66 11.74
CA ALA A 343 1.06 9.03 11.24
C ALA A 343 1.36 9.17 9.74
N GLN A 344 2.29 8.38 9.22
CA GLN A 344 2.66 8.35 7.81
C GLN A 344 1.60 7.70 6.90
N MET A 345 0.66 6.95 7.49
CA MET A 345 -0.40 6.25 6.75
C MET A 345 -1.75 6.36 7.48
N PRO A 346 -2.29 7.57 7.70
CA PRO A 346 -3.49 7.76 8.50
C PRO A 346 -4.72 7.14 7.84
N GLN A 347 -5.53 6.42 8.63
CA GLN A 347 -6.91 6.07 8.29
C GLN A 347 -7.83 6.87 9.19
N ILE A 348 -8.86 7.48 8.59
CA ILE A 348 -9.77 8.40 9.27
C ILE A 348 -11.20 7.91 9.10
N PHE A 349 -11.95 7.82 10.19
CA PHE A 349 -13.38 7.59 10.21
C PHE A 349 -14.10 8.63 11.08
N PHE A 350 -15.35 8.90 10.77
CA PHE A 350 -16.27 9.58 11.68
C PHE A 350 -16.88 8.52 12.59
N GLU A 351 -16.97 8.77 13.91
CA GLU A 351 -17.47 7.76 14.86
C GLU A 351 -18.95 7.46 14.64
N ASP A 352 -19.75 8.46 14.33
CA ASP A 352 -21.21 8.34 14.13
C ASP A 352 -21.60 8.31 12.65
N ASP A 353 -20.85 7.57 11.82
CA ASP A 353 -21.06 7.50 10.36
C ASP A 353 -21.10 6.04 9.85
N PRO A 354 -22.10 5.23 10.29
CA PRO A 354 -22.16 3.81 9.97
C PRO A 354 -22.41 3.53 8.48
N ASP A 355 -22.91 4.48 7.71
CA ASP A 355 -23.21 4.40 6.28
C ASP A 355 -22.34 5.29 5.39
N TYR A 356 -21.27 5.84 5.97
CA TYR A 356 -20.24 6.65 5.30
C TYR A 356 -20.69 7.98 4.69
N ARG A 357 -21.95 8.43 4.92
CA ARG A 357 -22.47 9.66 4.34
C ARG A 357 -21.68 10.91 4.76
N LEU A 358 -21.27 10.98 6.03
CA LEU A 358 -20.50 12.13 6.55
C LEU A 358 -19.11 12.19 5.94
N LYS A 359 -18.37 11.08 5.99
CA LYS A 359 -17.01 11.00 5.45
C LYS A 359 -16.97 11.23 3.94
N TYR A 360 -17.92 10.67 3.19
CA TYR A 360 -18.01 10.89 1.74
C TYR A 360 -18.27 12.34 1.40
N CYS A 361 -19.23 13.00 2.07
CA CYS A 361 -19.50 14.41 1.88
C CYS A 361 -18.30 15.29 2.26
N TRP A 362 -17.65 15.03 3.40
CA TRP A 362 -16.47 15.78 3.83
C TRP A 362 -15.31 15.63 2.83
N CYS A 363 -15.04 14.43 2.34
CA CYS A 363 -14.01 14.20 1.33
C CYS A 363 -14.35 14.88 -0.02
N GLU A 364 -15.62 14.86 -0.43
CA GLU A 364 -16.11 15.58 -1.62
C GLU A 364 -15.87 17.09 -1.49
N GLU A 365 -16.24 17.67 -0.33
CA GLU A 365 -16.05 19.09 -0.05
C GLU A 365 -14.57 19.48 0.05
N ALA A 366 -13.70 18.60 0.57
CA ALA A 366 -12.27 18.81 0.58
C ALA A 366 -11.68 18.77 -0.85
N LEU A 367 -12.14 17.84 -1.67
CA LEU A 367 -11.68 17.70 -3.06
C LEU A 367 -11.93 18.97 -3.88
N VAL A 368 -13.14 19.53 -3.81
CA VAL A 368 -13.48 20.76 -4.55
C VAL A 368 -12.76 22.02 -3.98
N ARG A 369 -11.98 21.86 -2.93
CA ARG A 369 -11.09 22.88 -2.34
C ARG A 369 -9.61 22.53 -2.57
N GLY A 370 -9.31 21.60 -3.47
CA GLY A 370 -7.95 21.28 -3.86
C GLY A 370 -7.22 20.29 -2.92
N VAL A 371 -7.94 19.45 -2.18
CA VAL A 371 -7.32 18.42 -1.32
C VAL A 371 -7.87 17.04 -1.64
N TYR A 372 -7.03 16.16 -2.16
CA TYR A 372 -7.42 14.80 -2.52
C TYR A 372 -7.26 13.86 -1.32
N LEU A 373 -8.35 13.71 -0.54
CA LEU A 373 -8.50 12.70 0.51
C LEU A 373 -9.27 11.50 -0.02
N HIS A 374 -9.17 10.34 0.64
CA HIS A 374 -9.90 9.15 0.19
C HIS A 374 -10.97 8.73 1.21
N PRO A 375 -12.23 8.52 0.78
CA PRO A 375 -13.31 8.31 1.73
C PRO A 375 -13.27 6.95 2.45
N TYR A 376 -12.59 5.92 1.92
CA TYR A 376 -12.55 4.60 2.55
C TYR A 376 -11.17 3.93 2.59
N HIS A 377 -10.18 4.46 1.88
CA HIS A 377 -8.81 3.95 1.90
C HIS A 377 -7.98 4.76 2.91
N ASN A 378 -6.93 4.16 3.47
CA ASN A 378 -5.93 4.93 4.19
C ASN A 378 -5.23 5.91 3.24
N MET A 379 -4.76 6.99 3.80
CA MET A 379 -3.95 7.99 3.10
C MET A 379 -2.46 7.70 3.27
N PHE A 380 -1.63 8.45 2.56
CA PHE A 380 -0.18 8.35 2.62
C PHE A 380 0.42 9.75 2.73
N ILE A 381 1.35 9.90 3.64
CA ILE A 381 2.21 11.09 3.75
C ILE A 381 3.48 10.81 2.95
N CYS A 382 3.88 11.71 2.06
CA CYS A 382 5.17 11.64 1.37
C CYS A 382 6.17 12.64 1.98
N ALA A 383 7.46 12.41 1.73
CA ALA A 383 8.52 13.25 2.27
C ALA A 383 8.52 14.70 1.73
N ALA A 384 7.93 14.89 0.54
CA ALA A 384 7.76 16.24 -0.03
C ALA A 384 6.68 17.07 0.66
N LEU A 385 5.81 16.46 1.50
CA LEU A 385 4.73 17.18 2.17
C LEU A 385 5.32 18.14 3.20
N THR A 386 5.06 19.43 3.03
CA THR A 386 5.54 20.51 3.90
C THR A 386 4.51 20.86 4.99
N GLU A 387 4.94 21.58 6.02
CA GLU A 387 4.01 22.16 7.02
C GLU A 387 3.03 23.16 6.38
N GLU A 388 3.47 23.85 5.31
CA GLU A 388 2.60 24.74 4.55
C GLU A 388 1.51 23.97 3.79
N ASP A 389 1.86 22.82 3.19
CA ASP A 389 0.84 21.93 2.59
C ASP A 389 -0.17 21.45 3.62
N VAL A 390 0.28 21.13 4.83
CA VAL A 390 -0.62 20.74 5.94
C VAL A 390 -1.51 21.92 6.34
N ARG A 391 -0.97 23.13 6.43
CA ARG A 391 -1.75 24.35 6.74
C ARG A 391 -2.84 24.58 5.70
N LEU A 392 -2.50 24.55 4.41
CA LEU A 392 -3.46 24.68 3.31
C LEU A 392 -4.51 23.56 3.33
N THR A 393 -4.09 22.34 3.64
CA THR A 393 -5.02 21.21 3.80
C THR A 393 -6.01 21.47 4.94
N LEU A 394 -5.52 21.95 6.08
CA LEU A 394 -6.37 22.26 7.23
C LEU A 394 -7.33 23.42 6.94
N GLU A 395 -6.92 24.43 6.18
CA GLU A 395 -7.85 25.48 5.72
C GLU A 395 -8.99 24.89 4.89
N ALA A 396 -8.64 24.10 3.86
CA ALA A 396 -9.62 23.47 2.99
C ALA A 396 -10.55 22.48 3.72
N THR A 397 -9.99 21.66 4.62
CA THR A 397 -10.78 20.69 5.39
C THR A 397 -11.64 21.34 6.46
N GLY A 398 -11.22 22.48 7.04
CA GLY A 398 -12.04 23.31 7.93
C GLY A 398 -13.29 23.84 7.23
N GLU A 399 -13.12 24.39 6.02
CA GLU A 399 -14.25 24.79 5.18
C GLU A 399 -15.13 23.60 4.77
N ALA A 400 -14.51 22.43 4.52
CA ALA A 400 -15.25 21.19 4.22
C ALA A 400 -16.11 20.75 5.41
N PHE A 401 -15.64 20.86 6.66
CA PHE A 401 -16.47 20.64 7.85
C PHE A 401 -17.62 21.62 7.96
N ALA A 402 -17.40 22.90 7.65
CA ALA A 402 -18.47 23.90 7.63
C ALA A 402 -19.53 23.58 6.57
N ALA A 403 -19.12 23.14 5.38
CA ALA A 403 -20.02 22.71 4.33
C ALA A 403 -20.77 21.42 4.70
N LEU A 404 -20.09 20.43 5.26
CA LEU A 404 -20.67 19.19 5.77
C LEU A 404 -21.78 19.51 6.80
N LYS A 405 -21.53 20.41 7.75
CA LYS A 405 -22.52 20.79 8.76
C LYS A 405 -23.81 21.32 8.15
N LYS A 406 -23.70 22.09 7.06
CA LYS A 406 -24.87 22.62 6.32
C LYS A 406 -25.61 21.55 5.53
N ARG A 407 -24.86 20.60 4.94
CA ARG A 407 -25.40 19.51 4.09
C ARG A 407 -25.96 18.34 4.90
N GLN A 408 -25.47 18.12 6.12
CA GLN A 408 -25.76 16.94 6.95
C GLN A 408 -27.25 16.56 7.03
N PRO A 409 -28.21 17.53 7.21
CA PRO A 409 -29.64 17.19 7.32
C PRO A 409 -30.23 16.55 6.07
N THR A 410 -29.57 16.68 4.90
CA THR A 410 -30.06 16.20 3.58
C THR A 410 -29.20 15.09 3.01
N LEU A 411 -28.21 14.59 3.76
CA LEU A 411 -27.34 13.52 3.28
C LEU A 411 -28.05 12.17 3.33
N GLU A 412 -27.97 11.46 2.20
CA GLU A 412 -28.45 10.09 2.08
C GLU A 412 -27.30 9.08 2.30
N PRO A 413 -27.61 7.85 2.74
CA PRO A 413 -26.65 6.77 2.83
C PRO A 413 -25.93 6.52 1.51
N VAL A 414 -24.64 6.15 1.55
CA VAL A 414 -23.90 5.81 0.34
C VAL A 414 -24.22 4.36 -0.06
N GLU A 415 -25.31 4.17 -0.80
CA GLU A 415 -25.86 2.83 -1.13
C GLU A 415 -24.82 1.88 -1.72
N LYS A 416 -24.01 2.33 -2.70
CA LYS A 416 -22.96 1.52 -3.34
C LYS A 416 -21.91 1.00 -2.35
N VAL A 417 -21.65 1.73 -1.27
CA VAL A 417 -20.75 1.31 -0.18
C VAL A 417 -21.48 0.31 0.73
N ASN A 418 -22.71 0.60 1.10
CA ASN A 418 -23.50 -0.29 1.95
C ASN A 418 -23.70 -1.66 1.30
N MET A 419 -23.97 -1.71 0.00
CA MET A 419 -24.05 -2.96 -0.77
C MET A 419 -22.74 -3.74 -0.74
N LEU A 420 -21.59 -3.06 -0.90
CA LEU A 420 -20.27 -3.70 -0.82
C LEU A 420 -20.01 -4.27 0.58
N LEU A 421 -20.34 -3.53 1.63
CA LEU A 421 -20.11 -3.94 3.01
C LEU A 421 -21.02 -5.11 3.41
N ALA A 422 -22.25 -5.15 2.89
CA ALA A 422 -23.16 -6.29 3.10
C ALA A 422 -22.62 -7.59 2.48
N GLN A 423 -21.89 -7.52 1.36
CA GLN A 423 -21.26 -8.67 0.71
C GLN A 423 -19.97 -9.17 1.43
N ARG A 424 -19.43 -8.38 2.37
CA ARG A 424 -18.23 -8.72 3.15
C ARG A 424 -18.53 -9.42 4.47
N LYS A 425 -19.79 -9.35 4.92
CA LYS A 425 -20.29 -10.06 6.10
C LYS A 425 -20.60 -11.51 5.73
#